data_a2ecb18db61f864698ee67190cf1605b
#
_entry.id   a2ecb18db61f864698ee67190cf1605b
#
_cell.length_a   1.000
_cell.length_b   1.000
_cell.length_c   1.000
_cell.angle_alpha   90.00
_cell.angle_beta   90.00
_cell.angle_gamma   90.00
#
_symmetry.space_group_name_H-M   'P 1'
#
loop_
_entity.id
_entity.type
_entity.pdbx_description
1 polymer ?
#
loop_
_entity_poly.entity_id
_entity_poly.type
_entity_poly.pdbx_seq_one_letter_code
_entity_poly.pdbx_strand_id
1 'polypeptide(L)'
;MHSLGLVGGTFDRFHAGHRALIEHGLSNCQRLEVWLTSDQIAQAKDPRIESWSERSLKFVESIGENSSRISIHLLEDEEGPAPWHENASAILCTPETVLGCQRINQARESNGLDPLEILKVEHVIGHAGKPISSSRIRQGEIDKEGRSYLPENVGEADLILTKEVETNLKDPFGQLFEGPEDDTGVAIRAVLEEIFGSHGPIIAVGDVTVKALQDFGSPADIALIDGKTKRQEWEESSAIDTSLYDERLTCQNPAGQLNAELFHACAGALEAWSNESKTTLIDVDGEEDLAPLLLHPMAPLGAVVLYGQPNRGVVLRWTGSDSKSRCRELLEAMDRA
;
A
#
# COMPACT_ATOMS: atom_id res chain seq x y z
N MET A 1 -5.95 22.24 31.72
CA MET A 1 -5.04 22.22 30.53
C MET A 1 -3.66 21.93 31.05
N HIS A 2 -3.06 20.85 30.58
CA HIS A 2 -1.70 20.40 30.96
C HIS A 2 -0.64 21.32 30.35
N SER A 3 0.49 21.46 31.01
CA SER A 3 1.61 22.24 30.48
C SER A 3 2.29 21.53 29.32
N LEU A 4 2.48 20.22 29.45
CA LEU A 4 3.16 19.37 28.47
C LEU A 4 2.54 17.97 28.43
N GLY A 5 2.15 17.53 27.23
CA GLY A 5 1.71 16.18 26.94
C GLY A 5 2.76 15.40 26.14
N LEU A 6 2.90 14.11 26.42
CA LEU A 6 3.76 13.18 25.68
C LEU A 6 2.91 12.29 24.78
N VAL A 7 3.41 11.99 23.60
CA VAL A 7 2.82 10.97 22.72
C VAL A 7 3.92 10.22 21.99
N GLY A 8 3.91 8.90 22.08
CA GLY A 8 4.84 8.02 21.38
C GLY A 8 4.14 7.22 20.30
N GLY A 9 4.80 7.00 19.16
CA GLY A 9 4.24 6.18 18.08
C GLY A 9 5.11 6.11 16.84
N THR A 10 4.71 5.27 15.90
CA THR A 10 5.43 5.15 14.63
C THR A 10 5.08 6.30 13.69
N PHE A 11 3.85 6.75 13.68
CA PHE A 11 3.29 7.81 12.83
C PHE A 11 3.54 7.57 11.33
N ASP A 12 3.63 6.30 10.94
CA ASP A 12 3.78 5.91 9.53
C ASP A 12 2.53 6.25 8.74
N ARG A 13 2.71 6.72 7.48
CA ARG A 13 1.58 7.08 6.62
C ARG A 13 0.61 8.03 7.33
N PHE A 14 1.07 9.11 7.91
CA PHE A 14 0.26 10.03 8.72
C PHE A 14 -1.18 10.15 8.20
N HIS A 15 -2.16 9.85 9.05
CA HIS A 15 -3.56 9.65 8.65
C HIS A 15 -4.54 10.27 9.65
N ALA A 16 -5.84 10.25 9.35
CA ALA A 16 -6.89 10.86 10.17
C ALA A 16 -6.88 10.40 11.65
N GLY A 17 -6.52 9.14 11.93
CA GLY A 17 -6.37 8.65 13.31
C GLY A 17 -5.22 9.34 14.05
N HIS A 18 -4.07 9.54 13.41
CA HIS A 18 -2.95 10.30 13.98
C HIS A 18 -3.32 11.77 14.18
N ARG A 19 -4.01 12.37 13.21
CA ARG A 19 -4.49 13.75 13.30
C ARG A 19 -5.41 13.93 14.51
N ALA A 20 -6.39 13.06 14.70
CA ALA A 20 -7.30 13.11 15.84
C ALA A 20 -6.55 12.99 17.18
N LEU A 21 -5.53 12.13 17.27
CA LEU A 21 -4.69 11.99 18.47
C LEU A 21 -3.96 13.30 18.79
N ILE A 22 -3.34 13.93 17.80
CA ILE A 22 -2.62 15.20 17.99
C ILE A 22 -3.56 16.35 18.31
N GLU A 23 -4.69 16.48 17.64
CA GLU A 23 -5.70 17.51 17.90
C GLU A 23 -6.29 17.40 19.31
N HIS A 24 -6.58 16.17 19.76
CA HIS A 24 -7.01 15.94 21.14
C HIS A 24 -5.94 16.37 22.15
N GLY A 25 -4.68 16.02 21.87
CA GLY A 25 -3.55 16.46 22.71
C GLY A 25 -3.44 17.97 22.79
N LEU A 26 -3.48 18.67 21.66
CA LEU A 26 -3.41 20.15 21.62
C LEU A 26 -4.61 20.84 22.25
N SER A 27 -5.76 20.17 22.33
CA SER A 27 -6.95 20.67 23.01
C SER A 27 -6.83 20.57 24.54
N ASN A 28 -6.01 19.65 25.05
CA ASN A 28 -5.84 19.39 26.48
C ASN A 28 -4.49 19.87 27.04
N CYS A 29 -3.47 20.05 26.18
CA CYS A 29 -2.11 20.45 26.55
C CYS A 29 -1.70 21.75 25.86
N GLN A 30 -0.87 22.55 26.53
CA GLN A 30 -0.29 23.76 25.93
C GLN A 30 0.73 23.41 24.86
N ARG A 31 1.53 22.37 25.08
CA ARG A 31 2.55 21.84 24.16
C ARG A 31 2.51 20.32 24.15
N LEU A 32 3.02 19.73 23.05
CA LEU A 32 3.21 18.30 22.90
C LEU A 32 4.66 17.98 22.54
N GLU A 33 5.19 16.93 23.13
CA GLU A 33 6.36 16.22 22.62
C GLU A 33 5.91 14.93 21.94
N VAL A 34 6.24 14.83 20.67
CA VAL A 34 5.90 13.68 19.83
C VAL A 34 7.15 12.85 19.59
N TRP A 35 7.14 11.63 20.08
CA TRP A 35 8.27 10.72 20.05
C TRP A 35 8.04 9.66 18.95
N LEU A 36 8.73 9.81 17.81
CA LEU A 36 8.64 8.90 16.68
C LEU A 36 9.63 7.75 16.85
N THR A 37 9.16 6.50 16.78
CA THR A 37 10.02 5.32 16.86
C THR A 37 11.14 5.36 15.82
N SER A 38 12.33 4.90 16.21
CA SER A 38 13.49 4.76 15.31
C SER A 38 13.18 3.80 14.16
N ASP A 39 13.97 3.87 13.09
CA ASP A 39 13.82 2.96 11.95
C ASP A 39 14.03 1.51 12.35
N GLN A 40 14.97 1.25 13.27
CA GLN A 40 15.21 -0.09 13.80
C GLN A 40 13.96 -0.68 14.45
N ILE A 41 13.21 0.08 15.25
CA ILE A 41 11.98 -0.37 15.90
C ILE A 41 10.83 -0.49 14.89
N ALA A 42 10.71 0.52 14.03
CA ALA A 42 9.60 0.61 13.08
C ALA A 42 9.70 -0.48 12.01
N GLN A 43 10.83 -0.59 11.32
CA GLN A 43 11.03 -1.50 10.20
C GLN A 43 11.19 -2.96 10.63
N ALA A 44 11.50 -3.23 11.91
CA ALA A 44 11.41 -4.58 12.45
C ALA A 44 9.96 -5.13 12.46
N LYS A 45 8.94 -4.25 12.46
CA LYS A 45 7.52 -4.65 12.38
C LYS A 45 7.06 -4.87 10.94
N ASP A 46 7.51 -4.01 10.03
CA ASP A 46 7.20 -4.09 8.59
C ASP A 46 8.24 -3.27 7.82
N PRO A 47 9.03 -3.87 6.91
CA PRO A 47 10.09 -3.18 6.17
C PRO A 47 9.56 -2.08 5.24
N ARG A 48 8.25 -2.05 4.95
CA ARG A 48 7.60 -1.01 4.15
C ARG A 48 7.28 0.27 4.94
N ILE A 49 7.58 0.30 6.24
CA ILE A 49 7.44 1.51 7.05
C ILE A 49 8.47 2.55 6.56
N GLU A 50 7.98 3.76 6.34
CA GLU A 50 8.80 4.89 5.90
C GLU A 50 9.92 5.19 6.90
N SER A 51 11.05 5.70 6.40
CA SER A 51 12.17 6.12 7.25
C SER A 51 11.75 7.19 8.27
N TRP A 52 12.47 7.29 9.36
CA TRP A 52 12.20 8.32 10.38
C TRP A 52 12.20 9.73 9.78
N SER A 53 13.12 10.01 8.87
CA SER A 53 13.19 11.29 8.16
C SER A 53 11.94 11.59 7.34
N GLU A 54 11.42 10.60 6.61
CA GLU A 54 10.20 10.75 5.82
C GLU A 54 8.97 10.91 6.71
N ARG A 55 8.87 10.09 7.77
CA ARG A 55 7.75 10.17 8.73
C ARG A 55 7.73 11.51 9.45
N SER A 56 8.88 12.01 9.91
CA SER A 56 8.99 13.30 10.59
C SER A 56 8.65 14.46 9.65
N LEU A 57 9.11 14.43 8.39
CA LEU A 57 8.78 15.45 7.40
C LEU A 57 7.26 15.50 7.13
N LYS A 58 6.66 14.33 6.81
CA LYS A 58 5.22 14.22 6.54
C LYS A 58 4.36 14.58 7.76
N PHE A 59 4.86 14.30 8.96
CA PHE A 59 4.23 14.73 10.21
C PHE A 59 4.19 16.26 10.28
N VAL A 60 5.34 16.94 10.10
CA VAL A 60 5.42 18.41 10.13
C VAL A 60 4.50 19.04 9.09
N GLU A 61 4.52 18.55 7.86
CA GLU A 61 3.62 19.01 6.80
C GLU A 61 2.14 18.87 7.17
N SER A 62 1.79 17.79 7.87
CA SER A 62 0.40 17.49 8.24
C SER A 62 -0.14 18.30 9.42
N ILE A 63 0.72 18.77 10.33
CA ILE A 63 0.30 19.57 11.50
C ILE A 63 0.20 21.07 11.21
N GLY A 64 0.84 21.56 10.13
CA GLY A 64 0.73 22.94 9.64
C GLY A 64 1.01 24.00 10.71
N GLU A 65 0.06 24.91 10.94
CA GLU A 65 0.19 26.04 11.90
C GLU A 65 0.42 25.62 13.35
N ASN A 66 0.08 24.39 13.72
CA ASN A 66 0.29 23.85 15.06
C ASN A 66 1.74 23.50 15.37
N SER A 67 2.66 23.62 14.40
CA SER A 67 4.07 23.25 14.53
C SER A 67 4.78 23.98 15.68
N SER A 68 4.39 25.22 16.01
CA SER A 68 4.97 26.00 17.12
C SER A 68 4.68 25.42 18.52
N ARG A 69 3.69 24.54 18.65
CA ARG A 69 3.29 23.89 19.91
C ARG A 69 3.75 22.45 20.02
N ILE A 70 4.45 21.94 19.01
CA ILE A 70 4.86 20.53 18.92
C ILE A 70 6.37 20.46 18.71
N SER A 71 7.03 19.61 19.49
CA SER A 71 8.42 19.20 19.26
C SER A 71 8.47 17.72 18.92
N ILE A 72 9.31 17.36 17.93
CA ILE A 72 9.45 15.98 17.43
C ILE A 72 10.79 15.44 17.91
N HIS A 73 10.77 14.21 18.42
CA HIS A 73 11.92 13.54 19.00
C HIS A 73 12.03 12.10 18.48
N LEU A 74 13.24 11.56 18.52
CA LEU A 74 13.50 10.16 18.19
C LEU A 74 13.20 9.28 19.40
N LEU A 75 12.43 8.22 19.21
CA LEU A 75 12.13 7.20 20.21
C LEU A 75 12.96 5.94 19.93
N GLU A 76 13.92 5.66 20.78
CA GLU A 76 14.89 4.56 20.61
C GLU A 76 14.49 3.28 21.36
N ASP A 77 13.52 3.36 22.28
CA ASP A 77 12.97 2.23 23.04
C ASP A 77 11.45 2.37 23.26
N GLU A 78 10.79 1.37 23.85
CA GLU A 78 9.33 1.32 24.01
C GLU A 78 8.77 2.38 24.99
N GLU A 79 9.53 2.77 26.01
CA GLU A 79 9.07 3.67 27.08
C GLU A 79 9.53 5.10 26.86
N GLY A 80 10.65 5.26 26.18
CA GLY A 80 11.30 6.55 25.93
C GLY A 80 11.59 7.30 27.23
N PRO A 81 11.55 8.63 27.21
CA PRO A 81 11.84 9.44 28.39
C PRO A 81 10.67 9.51 29.38
N ALA A 82 9.48 9.01 29.05
CA ALA A 82 8.27 9.20 29.85
C ALA A 82 8.41 8.78 31.33
N PRO A 83 9.13 7.67 31.70
CA PRO A 83 9.35 7.30 33.09
C PRO A 83 10.17 8.31 33.92
N TRP A 84 10.95 9.18 33.27
CA TRP A 84 11.89 10.13 33.90
C TRP A 84 11.59 11.59 33.60
N HIS A 85 10.58 11.86 32.79
CA HIS A 85 10.29 13.20 32.28
C HIS A 85 9.61 14.07 33.34
N GLU A 86 10.40 14.92 34.02
CA GLU A 86 9.95 15.75 35.16
C GLU A 86 8.85 16.77 34.80
N ASN A 87 8.88 17.32 33.57
CA ASN A 87 8.00 18.44 33.19
C ASN A 87 6.70 17.97 32.54
N ALA A 88 6.59 16.69 32.19
CA ALA A 88 5.36 16.15 31.58
C ALA A 88 4.27 15.97 32.62
N SER A 89 3.03 16.29 32.25
CA SER A 89 1.85 16.15 33.10
C SER A 89 0.73 15.31 32.48
N ALA A 90 0.84 14.96 31.18
CA ALA A 90 -0.11 14.09 30.50
C ALA A 90 0.59 13.17 29.49
N ILE A 91 -0.02 12.05 29.19
CA ILE A 91 0.39 11.14 28.13
C ILE A 91 -0.84 10.74 27.30
N LEU A 92 -0.70 10.80 25.96
CA LEU A 92 -1.75 10.45 25.03
C LEU A 92 -1.63 8.98 24.63
N CYS A 93 -2.77 8.31 24.50
CA CYS A 93 -2.82 6.94 24.04
C CYS A 93 -4.10 6.62 23.25
N THR A 94 -4.05 5.50 22.55
CA THR A 94 -5.22 4.82 21.98
C THR A 94 -5.61 3.64 22.88
N PRO A 95 -6.79 3.01 22.69
CA PRO A 95 -7.20 1.84 23.46
C PRO A 95 -6.13 0.73 23.54
N GLU A 96 -5.34 0.55 22.48
CA GLU A 96 -4.32 -0.50 22.39
C GLU A 96 -3.07 -0.18 23.26
N THR A 97 -2.78 1.09 23.50
CA THR A 97 -1.55 1.53 24.19
C THR A 97 -1.77 1.96 25.64
N VAL A 98 -3.02 1.94 26.15
CA VAL A 98 -3.36 2.28 27.55
C VAL A 98 -2.53 1.51 28.56
N LEU A 99 -2.35 0.18 28.38
CA LEU A 99 -1.54 -0.63 29.28
C LEU A 99 -0.07 -0.20 29.33
N GLY A 100 0.48 0.28 28.21
CA GLY A 100 1.82 0.88 28.15
C GLY A 100 1.91 2.13 29.01
N CYS A 101 0.91 3.03 28.91
CA CYS A 101 0.87 4.25 29.72
C CYS A 101 0.73 3.94 31.22
N GLN A 102 -0.01 2.88 31.59
CA GLN A 102 -0.10 2.46 32.99
C GLN A 102 1.25 1.94 33.51
N ARG A 103 2.01 1.16 32.73
CA ARG A 103 3.37 0.73 33.09
C ARG A 103 4.32 1.90 33.26
N ILE A 104 4.25 2.91 32.36
CA ILE A 104 5.01 4.14 32.48
C ILE A 104 4.70 4.86 33.81
N ASN A 105 3.43 4.98 34.20
CA ASN A 105 3.05 5.58 35.49
C ASN A 105 3.58 4.81 36.69
N GLN A 106 3.57 3.47 36.66
CA GLN A 106 4.19 2.66 37.71
C GLN A 106 5.72 2.88 37.82
N ALA A 107 6.39 3.02 36.68
CA ALA A 107 7.82 3.36 36.65
C ALA A 107 8.08 4.76 37.19
N ARG A 108 7.24 5.74 36.85
CA ARG A 108 7.32 7.12 37.38
C ARG A 108 7.20 7.17 38.91
N GLU A 109 6.19 6.49 39.45
CA GLU A 109 6.02 6.38 40.91
C GLU A 109 7.25 5.77 41.58
N SER A 110 7.85 4.74 40.98
CA SER A 110 9.10 4.13 41.47
C SER A 110 10.28 5.09 41.41
N ASN A 111 10.27 6.04 40.49
CA ASN A 111 11.28 7.10 40.32
C ASN A 111 10.97 8.37 41.13
N GLY A 112 9.89 8.37 41.92
CA GLY A 112 9.50 9.49 42.76
C GLY A 112 8.84 10.64 42.00
N LEU A 113 8.29 10.39 40.80
CA LEU A 113 7.58 11.33 39.97
C LEU A 113 6.06 11.10 40.05
N ASP A 114 5.30 12.19 39.93
CA ASP A 114 3.83 12.08 39.81
C ASP A 114 3.41 11.33 38.56
N PRO A 115 2.33 10.53 38.60
CA PRO A 115 1.79 9.88 37.43
C PRO A 115 1.27 10.90 36.42
N LEU A 116 1.43 10.59 35.12
CA LEU A 116 0.87 11.37 34.03
C LEU A 116 -0.64 11.13 33.92
N GLU A 117 -1.41 12.17 33.64
CA GLU A 117 -2.82 11.98 33.26
C GLU A 117 -2.89 11.28 31.91
N ILE A 118 -3.63 10.17 31.85
CA ILE A 118 -3.78 9.38 30.63
C ILE A 118 -4.92 9.94 29.80
N LEU A 119 -4.58 10.59 28.69
CA LEU A 119 -5.54 11.14 27.72
C LEU A 119 -5.80 10.11 26.63
N LYS A 120 -6.89 9.35 26.80
CA LYS A 120 -7.29 8.31 25.86
C LYS A 120 -8.09 8.88 24.70
N VAL A 121 -7.71 8.51 23.48
CA VAL A 121 -8.39 8.90 22.23
C VAL A 121 -8.92 7.66 21.53
N GLU A 122 -10.21 7.65 21.23
CA GLU A 122 -10.82 6.53 20.52
C GLU A 122 -10.39 6.52 19.04
N HIS A 123 -10.44 5.34 18.42
CA HIS A 123 -10.07 5.18 17.03
C HIS A 123 -11.02 5.93 16.10
N VAL A 124 -10.46 6.58 15.08
CA VAL A 124 -11.23 7.06 13.94
C VAL A 124 -11.60 5.86 13.07
N ILE A 125 -12.90 5.72 12.81
CA ILE A 125 -13.45 4.61 12.04
C ILE A 125 -13.50 4.99 10.56
N GLY A 126 -12.98 4.11 9.70
CA GLY A 126 -13.01 4.23 8.24
C GLY A 126 -13.87 3.18 7.57
N HIS A 127 -13.53 2.86 6.33
CA HIS A 127 -14.23 1.86 5.51
C HIS A 127 -14.46 0.53 6.25
N ALA A 128 -15.61 -0.07 6.00
CA ALA A 128 -16.09 -1.33 6.61
C ALA A 128 -16.24 -1.28 8.14
N GLY A 129 -16.40 -0.08 8.75
CA GLY A 129 -16.54 0.06 10.20
C GLY A 129 -15.29 -0.30 11.01
N LYS A 130 -14.13 -0.39 10.37
CA LYS A 130 -12.85 -0.74 11.02
C LYS A 130 -12.02 0.52 11.29
N PRO A 131 -11.15 0.51 12.33
CA PRO A 131 -10.22 1.61 12.59
C PRO A 131 -9.32 1.94 11.40
N ILE A 132 -9.05 3.24 11.21
CA ILE A 132 -8.00 3.68 10.28
C ILE A 132 -6.65 3.37 10.92
N SER A 133 -5.78 2.67 10.18
CA SER A 133 -4.44 2.33 10.65
C SER A 133 -3.39 2.36 9.55
N SER A 134 -2.13 2.64 9.92
CA SER A 134 -1.01 2.62 8.98
C SER A 134 -0.87 1.27 8.26
N SER A 135 -1.17 0.16 8.94
CA SER A 135 -1.12 -1.17 8.34
C SER A 135 -2.12 -1.33 7.21
N ARG A 136 -3.39 -0.93 7.42
CA ARG A 136 -4.43 -0.97 6.38
C ARG A 136 -4.09 -0.06 5.19
N ILE A 137 -3.48 1.10 5.47
CA ILE A 137 -3.03 2.01 4.41
C ILE A 137 -1.87 1.37 3.62
N ARG A 138 -0.88 0.76 4.28
CA ARG A 138 0.21 0.03 3.59
C ARG A 138 -0.30 -1.15 2.78
N GLN A 139 -1.30 -1.88 3.28
CA GLN A 139 -1.97 -2.93 2.52
C GLN A 139 -2.79 -2.40 1.34
N GLY A 140 -2.96 -1.09 1.25
CA GLY A 140 -3.70 -0.47 0.16
C GLY A 140 -5.22 -0.65 0.25
N GLU A 141 -5.75 -1.05 1.42
CA GLU A 141 -7.19 -1.19 1.63
C GLU A 141 -7.92 0.16 1.65
N ILE A 142 -7.28 1.16 2.26
CA ILE A 142 -7.84 2.48 2.51
C ILE A 142 -6.83 3.60 2.23
N ASP A 143 -7.34 4.79 1.96
CA ASP A 143 -6.55 6.02 1.93
C ASP A 143 -6.30 6.57 3.36
N LYS A 144 -5.59 7.70 3.46
CA LYS A 144 -5.27 8.34 4.75
C LYS A 144 -6.51 8.88 5.49
N GLU A 145 -7.63 9.05 4.79
CA GLU A 145 -8.92 9.46 5.36
C GLU A 145 -9.84 8.26 5.65
N GLY A 146 -9.36 7.04 5.42
CA GLY A 146 -10.09 5.80 5.71
C GLY A 146 -11.08 5.37 4.64
N ARG A 147 -11.02 5.92 3.42
CA ARG A 147 -11.89 5.55 2.30
C ARG A 147 -11.26 4.41 1.50
N SER A 148 -12.07 3.47 1.02
CA SER A 148 -11.63 2.42 0.11
C SER A 148 -11.15 3.00 -1.22
N TYR A 149 -10.14 2.38 -1.83
CA TYR A 149 -9.74 2.66 -3.20
C TYR A 149 -10.60 1.92 -4.23
N LEU A 150 -11.31 0.87 -3.83
CA LEU A 150 -12.25 0.19 -4.71
C LEU A 150 -13.60 0.92 -4.67
N PRO A 151 -14.22 1.22 -5.82
CA PRO A 151 -15.62 1.64 -5.87
C PRO A 151 -16.54 0.59 -5.25
N GLU A 152 -17.71 1.02 -4.79
CA GLU A 152 -18.75 0.10 -4.30
C GLU A 152 -19.20 -0.86 -5.42
N ASN A 153 -19.41 -2.12 -5.04
CA ASN A 153 -19.89 -3.21 -5.90
C ASN A 153 -18.93 -3.64 -7.04
N VAL A 154 -17.67 -3.25 -7.03
CA VAL A 154 -16.65 -3.86 -7.89
C VAL A 154 -16.48 -5.31 -7.45
N GLY A 155 -16.57 -6.25 -8.42
CA GLY A 155 -16.58 -7.70 -8.16
C GLY A 155 -17.98 -8.30 -7.95
N GLU A 156 -19.05 -7.48 -7.88
CA GLU A 156 -20.45 -7.95 -7.83
C GLU A 156 -21.16 -7.83 -9.19
N ALA A 157 -20.75 -6.86 -10.01
CA ALA A 157 -21.26 -6.62 -11.35
C ALA A 157 -20.11 -6.51 -12.35
N ASP A 158 -20.36 -6.89 -13.60
CA ASP A 158 -19.38 -6.71 -14.66
C ASP A 158 -19.25 -5.24 -15.02
N LEU A 159 -18.00 -4.78 -15.15
CA LEU A 159 -17.68 -3.45 -15.61
C LEU A 159 -17.32 -3.48 -17.09
N ILE A 160 -17.96 -2.61 -17.87
CA ILE A 160 -17.78 -2.55 -19.33
C ILE A 160 -16.99 -1.29 -19.69
N LEU A 161 -15.96 -1.47 -20.53
CA LEU A 161 -15.10 -0.40 -21.00
C LEU A 161 -15.90 0.65 -21.79
N THR A 162 -15.85 1.91 -21.35
CA THR A 162 -16.43 3.05 -22.07
C THR A 162 -15.42 3.67 -23.01
N LYS A 163 -15.89 4.41 -24.02
CA LYS A 163 -14.99 5.18 -24.92
C LYS A 163 -14.15 6.23 -24.18
N GLU A 164 -14.66 6.75 -23.10
CA GLU A 164 -13.95 7.70 -22.25
C GLU A 164 -12.76 7.01 -21.58
N VAL A 165 -12.98 5.88 -20.93
CA VAL A 165 -11.93 5.09 -20.30
C VAL A 165 -10.93 4.57 -21.33
N GLU A 166 -11.39 4.01 -22.46
CA GLU A 166 -10.52 3.59 -23.58
C GLU A 166 -9.60 4.71 -24.06
N THR A 167 -10.12 5.94 -24.15
CA THR A 167 -9.32 7.09 -24.57
C THR A 167 -8.27 7.46 -23.53
N ASN A 168 -8.60 7.39 -22.24
CA ASN A 168 -7.69 7.64 -21.14
C ASN A 168 -6.58 6.59 -21.02
N LEU A 169 -6.80 5.36 -21.50
CA LEU A 169 -5.83 4.25 -21.45
C LEU A 169 -4.88 4.21 -22.66
N LYS A 170 -5.05 5.08 -23.67
CA LYS A 170 -4.15 5.14 -24.85
C LYS A 170 -2.72 5.53 -24.50
N ASP A 171 -2.58 6.41 -23.52
CA ASP A 171 -1.26 6.78 -23.00
C ASP A 171 -0.82 5.79 -21.92
N PRO A 172 0.46 5.36 -21.91
CA PRO A 172 0.98 4.46 -20.90
C PRO A 172 0.73 5.01 -19.50
N PHE A 173 0.11 4.19 -18.65
CA PHE A 173 -0.12 4.52 -17.24
C PHE A 173 1.08 4.12 -16.39
N GLY A 174 2.26 4.67 -16.68
CA GLY A 174 3.48 4.35 -15.99
C GLY A 174 4.73 4.83 -16.72
N GLN A 175 5.89 4.44 -16.22
CA GLN A 175 7.17 4.66 -16.87
C GLN A 175 7.39 3.59 -17.93
N LEU A 176 7.65 4.04 -19.17
CA LEU A 176 8.00 3.13 -20.26
C LEU A 176 9.49 2.86 -20.23
N PHE A 177 9.86 1.60 -20.23
CA PHE A 177 11.20 1.09 -20.46
C PHE A 177 11.28 0.59 -21.90
N GLU A 178 11.95 1.35 -22.76
CA GLU A 178 12.04 1.05 -24.18
C GLU A 178 12.91 -0.17 -24.46
N GLY A 179 12.50 -0.99 -25.39
CA GLY A 179 13.24 -2.13 -25.90
C GLY A 179 12.68 -2.60 -27.22
N PRO A 180 13.52 -3.18 -28.08
CA PRO A 180 13.07 -3.70 -29.35
C PRO A 180 12.17 -4.91 -29.16
N GLU A 181 11.24 -5.14 -30.07
CA GLU A 181 10.28 -6.23 -29.99
C GLU A 181 10.93 -7.62 -30.10
N ASP A 182 12.01 -7.71 -30.83
CA ASP A 182 12.81 -8.93 -31.03
C ASP A 182 13.81 -9.23 -29.89
N ASP A 183 13.97 -8.29 -28.95
CA ASP A 183 14.79 -8.49 -27.74
C ASP A 183 14.12 -7.83 -26.52
N THR A 184 13.16 -8.54 -25.95
CA THR A 184 12.45 -8.11 -24.73
C THR A 184 13.38 -7.96 -23.52
N GLY A 185 14.57 -8.59 -23.55
CA GLY A 185 15.55 -8.55 -22.49
C GLY A 185 16.14 -7.17 -22.23
N VAL A 186 16.14 -6.27 -23.21
CA VAL A 186 16.62 -4.89 -23.03
C VAL A 186 15.76 -4.15 -22.02
N ALA A 187 14.43 -4.14 -22.24
CA ALA A 187 13.50 -3.47 -21.36
C ALA A 187 13.42 -4.13 -19.97
N ILE A 188 13.36 -5.46 -19.91
CA ILE A 188 13.27 -6.20 -18.64
C ILE A 188 14.50 -5.97 -17.76
N ARG A 189 15.69 -5.94 -18.30
CA ARG A 189 16.91 -5.66 -17.50
C ARG A 189 16.82 -4.31 -16.82
N ALA A 190 16.42 -3.27 -17.54
CA ALA A 190 16.26 -1.94 -16.98
C ALA A 190 15.13 -1.89 -15.93
N VAL A 191 14.04 -2.63 -16.14
CA VAL A 191 12.97 -2.79 -15.15
C VAL A 191 13.49 -3.46 -13.87
N LEU A 192 14.25 -4.55 -13.98
CA LEU A 192 14.78 -5.27 -12.82
C LEU A 192 15.77 -4.42 -12.01
N GLU A 193 16.56 -3.57 -12.67
CA GLU A 193 17.41 -2.59 -11.99
C GLU A 193 16.60 -1.55 -11.22
N GLU A 194 15.49 -1.05 -11.80
CA GLU A 194 14.62 -0.06 -11.18
C GLU A 194 13.88 -0.59 -9.94
N ILE A 195 13.41 -1.85 -9.99
CA ILE A 195 12.65 -2.46 -8.89
C ILE A 195 13.52 -3.15 -7.85
N PHE A 196 14.84 -3.09 -7.98
CA PHE A 196 15.76 -3.74 -7.04
C PHE A 196 15.54 -3.23 -5.61
N GLY A 197 15.33 -4.17 -4.68
CA GLY A 197 15.05 -3.86 -3.27
C GLY A 197 13.59 -3.45 -2.99
N SER A 198 12.67 -3.63 -3.95
CA SER A 198 11.24 -3.46 -3.68
C SER A 198 10.75 -4.47 -2.63
N HIS A 199 9.77 -4.07 -1.82
CA HIS A 199 9.18 -4.90 -0.77
C HIS A 199 7.71 -5.27 -1.03
N GLY A 200 7.13 -4.79 -2.12
CA GLY A 200 5.79 -5.17 -2.58
C GLY A 200 5.85 -6.26 -3.63
N PRO A 201 4.71 -6.89 -3.98
CA PRO A 201 4.67 -7.89 -5.04
C PRO A 201 5.01 -7.29 -6.40
N ILE A 202 5.72 -8.07 -7.21
CA ILE A 202 5.91 -7.83 -8.63
C ILE A 202 4.78 -8.54 -9.36
N ILE A 203 3.95 -7.77 -10.06
CA ILE A 203 2.78 -8.26 -10.78
C ILE A 203 3.04 -8.06 -12.27
N ALA A 204 2.99 -9.12 -13.06
CA ALA A 204 3.18 -9.07 -14.49
C ALA A 204 1.88 -9.41 -15.22
N VAL A 205 1.52 -8.58 -16.21
CA VAL A 205 0.33 -8.77 -17.06
C VAL A 205 0.77 -8.94 -18.52
N GLY A 206 0.29 -10.00 -19.14
CA GLY A 206 0.59 -10.37 -20.52
C GLY A 206 1.71 -11.40 -20.66
N ASP A 207 1.47 -12.36 -21.55
CA ASP A 207 2.34 -13.52 -21.81
C ASP A 207 3.81 -13.13 -22.06
N VAL A 208 4.03 -12.12 -22.91
CA VAL A 208 5.37 -11.67 -23.28
C VAL A 208 6.12 -11.11 -22.08
N THR A 209 5.46 -10.32 -21.23
CA THR A 209 6.06 -9.74 -20.03
C THR A 209 6.40 -10.81 -19.00
N VAL A 210 5.47 -11.75 -18.78
CA VAL A 210 5.64 -12.89 -17.87
C VAL A 210 6.80 -13.77 -18.32
N LYS A 211 6.83 -14.16 -19.60
CA LYS A 211 7.91 -14.99 -20.15
C LYS A 211 9.27 -14.30 -20.07
N ALA A 212 9.33 -13.01 -20.40
CA ALA A 212 10.57 -12.26 -20.34
C ALA A 212 11.15 -12.19 -18.92
N LEU A 213 10.32 -12.01 -17.88
CA LEU A 213 10.78 -12.07 -16.48
C LEU A 213 11.29 -13.46 -16.10
N GLN A 214 10.63 -14.53 -16.54
CA GLN A 214 11.11 -15.90 -16.30
C GLN A 214 12.47 -16.17 -16.95
N ASP A 215 12.68 -15.70 -18.19
CA ASP A 215 13.96 -15.86 -18.91
C ASP A 215 15.12 -15.16 -18.21
N PHE A 216 14.85 -14.11 -17.44
CA PHE A 216 15.84 -13.44 -16.59
C PHE A 216 15.97 -14.04 -15.17
N GLY A 217 15.29 -15.15 -14.89
CA GLY A 217 15.33 -15.83 -13.59
C GLY A 217 14.68 -15.03 -12.46
N SER A 218 13.77 -14.11 -12.80
CA SER A 218 13.04 -13.26 -11.87
C SER A 218 11.52 -13.32 -12.13
N PRO A 219 10.90 -14.51 -11.98
CA PRO A 219 9.45 -14.65 -12.20
C PRO A 219 8.69 -13.66 -11.32
N ALA A 220 7.56 -13.16 -11.83
CA ALA A 220 6.68 -12.29 -11.05
C ALA A 220 6.05 -13.05 -9.88
N ASP A 221 5.72 -12.35 -8.78
CA ASP A 221 4.96 -12.94 -7.67
C ASP A 221 3.52 -13.28 -8.08
N ILE A 222 2.93 -12.42 -8.93
CA ILE A 222 1.61 -12.64 -9.52
C ILE A 222 1.72 -12.41 -11.02
N ALA A 223 1.36 -13.41 -11.81
CA ALA A 223 1.40 -13.35 -13.27
C ALA A 223 0.00 -13.58 -13.85
N LEU A 224 -0.39 -12.74 -14.81
CA LEU A 224 -1.63 -12.89 -15.58
C LEU A 224 -1.27 -13.17 -17.03
N ILE A 225 -1.88 -14.20 -17.61
CA ILE A 225 -1.70 -14.62 -19.01
C ILE A 225 -3.04 -14.95 -19.66
N ASP A 226 -3.15 -14.77 -20.98
CA ASP A 226 -4.34 -15.15 -21.74
C ASP A 226 -4.04 -16.11 -22.90
N GLY A 227 -2.78 -16.53 -23.05
CA GLY A 227 -2.32 -17.39 -24.14
C GLY A 227 -2.34 -16.72 -25.52
N LYS A 228 -2.48 -15.39 -25.58
CA LYS A 228 -2.61 -14.62 -26.81
C LYS A 228 -1.59 -13.48 -26.86
N THR A 229 -1.08 -13.20 -28.05
CA THR A 229 -0.28 -11.99 -28.32
C THR A 229 -0.82 -11.31 -29.57
N LYS A 230 -1.07 -9.99 -29.51
CA LYS A 230 -1.65 -9.21 -30.61
C LYS A 230 -2.99 -9.80 -31.13
N ARG A 231 -3.82 -10.35 -30.23
CA ARG A 231 -5.12 -10.99 -30.54
C ARG A 231 -5.02 -12.27 -31.41
N GLN A 232 -3.85 -12.93 -31.41
CA GLN A 232 -3.61 -14.22 -32.04
C GLN A 232 -3.04 -15.19 -31.00
N GLU A 233 -3.25 -16.51 -31.20
CA GLU A 233 -2.57 -17.49 -30.36
C GLU A 233 -1.05 -17.29 -30.48
N TRP A 234 -0.38 -17.20 -29.33
CA TRP A 234 1.05 -17.05 -29.27
C TRP A 234 1.69 -18.42 -29.10
N GLU A 235 2.40 -18.87 -30.13
CA GLU A 235 3.02 -20.22 -30.13
C GLU A 235 3.99 -20.42 -28.96
N GLU A 236 4.60 -19.32 -28.45
CA GLU A 236 5.53 -19.37 -27.31
C GLU A 236 4.82 -19.28 -25.95
N SER A 237 3.49 -19.11 -25.88
CA SER A 237 2.75 -19.16 -24.61
C SER A 237 2.92 -20.50 -23.90
N SER A 238 3.09 -21.58 -24.66
CA SER A 238 3.43 -22.91 -24.15
C SER A 238 4.82 -23.00 -23.51
N ALA A 239 5.68 -21.98 -23.70
CA ALA A 239 7.00 -21.88 -23.10
C ALA A 239 7.03 -21.18 -21.73
N ILE A 240 5.88 -20.66 -21.26
CA ILE A 240 5.75 -20.14 -19.90
C ILE A 240 5.84 -21.32 -18.92
N ASP A 241 6.82 -21.26 -18.02
CA ASP A 241 7.00 -22.29 -17.00
C ASP A 241 6.01 -22.04 -15.83
N THR A 242 4.94 -22.82 -15.83
CA THR A 242 3.90 -22.72 -14.79
C THR A 242 4.34 -23.34 -13.46
N SER A 243 5.41 -24.15 -13.44
CA SER A 243 5.92 -24.78 -12.23
C SER A 243 6.67 -23.80 -11.30
N LEU A 244 6.93 -22.58 -11.76
CA LEU A 244 7.55 -21.52 -10.98
C LEU A 244 6.57 -20.83 -10.00
N TYR A 245 5.29 -21.17 -10.05
CA TYR A 245 4.25 -20.61 -9.21
C TYR A 245 3.69 -21.64 -8.23
N ASP A 246 3.46 -21.22 -6.99
CA ASP A 246 2.88 -22.08 -5.95
C ASP A 246 1.42 -22.42 -6.22
N GLU A 247 0.69 -21.49 -6.85
CA GLU A 247 -0.73 -21.65 -7.17
C GLU A 247 -1.02 -21.28 -8.63
N ARG A 248 -2.01 -21.95 -9.20
CA ARG A 248 -2.57 -21.61 -10.51
C ARG A 248 -4.07 -21.42 -10.40
N LEU A 249 -4.54 -20.24 -10.79
CA LEU A 249 -5.95 -19.89 -10.89
C LEU A 249 -6.38 -19.80 -12.36
N THR A 250 -7.64 -20.08 -12.63
CA THR A 250 -8.24 -19.89 -13.96
C THR A 250 -9.49 -19.05 -13.81
N CYS A 251 -9.73 -18.12 -14.72
CA CYS A 251 -10.94 -17.31 -14.75
C CYS A 251 -11.31 -16.95 -16.19
N GLN A 252 -12.57 -16.61 -16.42
CA GLN A 252 -13.02 -16.03 -17.68
C GLN A 252 -13.06 -14.50 -17.53
N ASN A 253 -12.67 -13.77 -18.59
CA ASN A 253 -12.85 -12.33 -18.66
C ASN A 253 -13.03 -11.89 -20.12
N PRO A 254 -14.28 -11.67 -20.60
CA PRO A 254 -14.51 -11.22 -21.97
C PRO A 254 -13.80 -9.92 -22.30
N ALA A 255 -13.46 -9.74 -23.58
CA ALA A 255 -12.78 -8.55 -24.08
C ALA A 255 -13.52 -7.25 -23.72
N GLY A 256 -12.77 -6.24 -23.30
CA GLY A 256 -13.30 -4.94 -22.93
C GLY A 256 -14.12 -4.93 -21.64
N GLN A 257 -13.95 -5.92 -20.78
CA GLN A 257 -14.68 -6.05 -19.52
C GLN A 257 -13.72 -6.27 -18.36
N LEU A 258 -14.24 -6.03 -17.15
CA LEU A 258 -13.68 -6.49 -15.88
C LEU A 258 -14.81 -7.17 -15.13
N ASN A 259 -14.80 -8.49 -15.11
CA ASN A 259 -15.87 -9.28 -14.51
C ASN A 259 -15.53 -9.74 -13.08
N ALA A 260 -16.52 -10.34 -12.40
CA ALA A 260 -16.36 -10.83 -11.05
C ALA A 260 -15.32 -11.96 -10.94
N GLU A 261 -15.16 -12.83 -11.95
CA GLU A 261 -14.19 -13.93 -11.90
C GLU A 261 -12.76 -13.41 -11.90
N LEU A 262 -12.42 -12.47 -12.80
CA LEU A 262 -11.10 -11.84 -12.83
C LEU A 262 -10.84 -11.06 -11.53
N PHE A 263 -11.83 -10.32 -11.01
CA PHE A 263 -11.72 -9.64 -9.73
C PHE A 263 -11.35 -10.60 -8.60
N HIS A 264 -12.09 -11.71 -8.46
CA HIS A 264 -11.83 -12.68 -7.40
C HIS A 264 -10.50 -13.41 -7.56
N ALA A 265 -10.07 -13.70 -8.78
CA ALA A 265 -8.77 -14.30 -9.06
C ALA A 265 -7.64 -13.36 -8.64
N CYS A 266 -7.71 -12.07 -9.03
CA CYS A 266 -6.74 -11.07 -8.61
C CYS A 266 -6.73 -10.84 -7.09
N ALA A 267 -7.90 -10.75 -6.46
CA ALA A 267 -8.02 -10.59 -5.01
C ALA A 267 -7.43 -11.79 -4.26
N GLY A 268 -7.74 -13.01 -4.69
CA GLY A 268 -7.21 -14.25 -4.10
C GLY A 268 -5.68 -14.35 -4.21
N ALA A 269 -5.12 -14.01 -5.38
CA ALA A 269 -3.68 -13.99 -5.58
C ALA A 269 -2.96 -12.98 -4.66
N LEU A 270 -3.51 -11.77 -4.53
CA LEU A 270 -2.98 -10.74 -3.63
C LEU A 270 -3.08 -11.14 -2.16
N GLU A 271 -4.16 -11.82 -1.77
CA GLU A 271 -4.35 -12.35 -0.42
C GLU A 271 -3.35 -13.46 -0.11
N ALA A 272 -3.14 -14.43 -1.03
CA ALA A 272 -2.18 -15.51 -0.90
C ALA A 272 -0.75 -14.97 -0.77
N TRP A 273 -0.38 -13.97 -1.57
CA TRP A 273 0.91 -13.31 -1.45
C TRP A 273 1.06 -12.61 -0.09
N SER A 274 0.05 -11.85 0.33
CA SER A 274 0.12 -11.04 1.56
C SER A 274 0.20 -11.89 2.83
N ASN A 275 -0.50 -13.02 2.88
CA ASN A 275 -0.62 -13.87 4.06
C ASN A 275 0.44 -14.97 4.12
N GLU A 276 0.83 -15.52 2.97
CA GLU A 276 1.64 -16.74 2.86
C GLU A 276 2.88 -16.57 1.98
N SER A 277 3.08 -15.38 1.38
CA SER A 277 4.14 -15.10 0.38
C SER A 277 4.12 -16.06 -0.81
N LYS A 278 2.94 -16.56 -1.15
CA LYS A 278 2.76 -17.47 -2.29
C LYS A 278 2.76 -16.71 -3.59
N THR A 279 3.36 -17.34 -4.60
CA THR A 279 3.33 -16.88 -6.00
C THR A 279 2.15 -17.49 -6.74
N THR A 280 1.49 -16.71 -7.61
CA THR A 280 0.27 -17.15 -8.30
C THR A 280 0.33 -16.84 -9.79
N LEU A 281 0.00 -17.84 -10.61
CA LEU A 281 -0.29 -17.66 -12.03
C LEU A 281 -1.81 -17.65 -12.25
N ILE A 282 -2.34 -16.61 -12.88
CA ILE A 282 -3.74 -16.47 -13.28
C ILE A 282 -3.82 -16.66 -14.80
N ASP A 283 -4.51 -17.72 -15.21
CA ASP A 283 -4.75 -18.06 -16.61
C ASP A 283 -6.15 -17.55 -17.00
N VAL A 284 -6.20 -16.52 -17.85
CA VAL A 284 -7.43 -15.79 -18.19
C VAL A 284 -7.96 -16.29 -19.53
N ASP A 285 -9.12 -16.95 -19.53
CA ASP A 285 -9.84 -17.25 -20.77
C ASP A 285 -10.56 -15.97 -21.24
N GLY A 286 -9.89 -15.17 -22.07
CA GLY A 286 -10.40 -13.89 -22.54
C GLY A 286 -9.33 -12.83 -22.77
N GLU A 287 -9.40 -11.72 -22.03
CA GLU A 287 -8.41 -10.62 -22.06
C GLU A 287 -8.05 -10.17 -20.64
N GLU A 288 -6.75 -10.00 -20.39
CA GLU A 288 -6.21 -9.53 -19.10
C GLU A 288 -5.74 -8.08 -19.12
N ASP A 289 -5.72 -7.41 -20.26
CA ASP A 289 -5.16 -6.08 -20.49
C ASP A 289 -5.68 -5.00 -19.51
N LEU A 290 -6.94 -5.12 -19.08
CA LEU A 290 -7.58 -4.19 -18.14
C LEU A 290 -7.34 -4.55 -16.68
N ALA A 291 -6.74 -5.71 -16.37
CA ALA A 291 -6.48 -6.14 -14.99
C ALA A 291 -5.70 -5.14 -14.13
N PRO A 292 -4.76 -4.31 -14.67
CA PRO A 292 -4.10 -3.27 -13.89
C PRO A 292 -5.06 -2.30 -13.21
N LEU A 293 -6.25 -2.05 -13.76
CA LEU A 293 -7.28 -1.21 -13.15
C LEU A 293 -7.85 -1.80 -11.85
N LEU A 294 -7.90 -3.13 -11.72
CA LEU A 294 -8.28 -3.85 -10.51
C LEU A 294 -7.08 -4.03 -9.57
N LEU A 295 -5.92 -4.39 -10.13
CA LEU A 295 -4.73 -4.72 -9.36
C LEU A 295 -4.23 -3.54 -8.55
N HIS A 296 -4.10 -2.33 -9.13
CA HIS A 296 -3.64 -1.16 -8.38
C HIS A 296 -4.51 -0.84 -7.16
N PRO A 297 -5.84 -0.72 -7.23
CA PRO A 297 -6.69 -0.48 -6.05
C PRO A 297 -6.55 -1.53 -4.95
N MET A 298 -6.36 -2.81 -5.30
CA MET A 298 -6.30 -3.93 -4.37
C MET A 298 -4.90 -4.19 -3.82
N ALA A 299 -3.85 -4.00 -4.63
CA ALA A 299 -2.47 -4.33 -4.23
C ALA A 299 -1.96 -3.44 -3.09
N PRO A 300 -1.00 -3.90 -2.26
CA PRO A 300 -0.37 -3.07 -1.25
C PRO A 300 0.40 -1.90 -1.87
N LEU A 301 0.61 -0.85 -1.09
CA LEU A 301 1.50 0.24 -1.50
C LEU A 301 2.92 -0.28 -1.71
N GLY A 302 3.55 0.15 -2.79
CA GLY A 302 4.88 -0.32 -3.19
C GLY A 302 4.86 -1.61 -4.04
N ALA A 303 3.69 -2.15 -4.38
CA ALA A 303 3.58 -3.16 -5.43
C ALA A 303 3.99 -2.58 -6.78
N VAL A 304 4.53 -3.42 -7.65
CA VAL A 304 4.92 -3.06 -9.02
C VAL A 304 4.01 -3.79 -9.99
N VAL A 305 3.39 -3.07 -10.92
CA VAL A 305 2.62 -3.66 -12.02
C VAL A 305 3.38 -3.42 -13.32
N LEU A 306 3.64 -4.52 -14.05
CA LEU A 306 4.35 -4.55 -15.31
C LEU A 306 3.42 -5.05 -16.40
N TYR A 307 3.41 -4.38 -17.55
CA TYR A 307 2.69 -4.84 -18.74
C TYR A 307 3.40 -4.43 -20.02
N GLY A 308 3.21 -5.21 -21.07
CA GLY A 308 3.81 -4.96 -22.37
C GLY A 308 3.18 -3.75 -23.08
N GLN A 309 4.01 -2.91 -23.68
CA GLN A 309 3.57 -1.88 -24.62
C GLN A 309 4.00 -2.31 -26.03
N PRO A 310 3.07 -2.71 -26.91
CA PRO A 310 3.40 -3.24 -28.24
C PRO A 310 4.37 -2.35 -29.02
N ASN A 311 5.42 -2.95 -29.59
CA ASN A 311 6.50 -2.31 -30.36
C ASN A 311 7.30 -1.23 -29.59
N ARG A 312 7.17 -1.14 -28.27
CA ARG A 312 7.87 -0.09 -27.49
C ARG A 312 8.67 -0.64 -26.28
N GLY A 313 8.20 -1.71 -25.65
CA GLY A 313 8.86 -2.29 -24.48
C GLY A 313 7.91 -2.63 -23.35
N VAL A 314 8.32 -2.37 -22.12
CA VAL A 314 7.55 -2.68 -20.89
C VAL A 314 7.23 -1.41 -20.13
N VAL A 315 5.97 -1.29 -19.69
CA VAL A 315 5.54 -0.23 -18.78
C VAL A 315 5.62 -0.75 -17.36
N LEU A 316 6.24 0.04 -16.50
CA LEU A 316 6.31 -0.16 -15.06
C LEU A 316 5.48 0.91 -14.36
N ARG A 317 4.59 0.48 -13.47
CA ARG A 317 3.87 1.40 -12.59
C ARG A 317 3.98 0.94 -11.14
N TRP A 318 4.52 1.82 -10.30
CA TRP A 318 4.46 1.66 -8.85
C TRP A 318 3.04 1.88 -8.34
N THR A 319 2.60 1.01 -7.43
CA THR A 319 1.33 1.18 -6.74
C THR A 319 1.51 2.17 -5.60
N GLY A 320 1.02 3.37 -5.82
CA GLY A 320 0.96 4.48 -4.87
C GLY A 320 -0.48 4.96 -4.67
N SER A 321 -0.69 5.96 -3.82
CA SER A 321 -2.01 6.57 -3.62
C SER A 321 -2.55 7.23 -4.90
N ASP A 322 -1.66 7.77 -5.74
CA ASP A 322 -1.98 8.38 -7.03
C ASP A 322 -2.49 7.35 -8.05
N SER A 323 -1.76 6.24 -8.23
CA SER A 323 -2.18 5.17 -9.15
C SER A 323 -3.50 4.52 -8.70
N LYS A 324 -3.67 4.29 -7.39
CA LYS A 324 -4.90 3.77 -6.82
C LYS A 324 -6.10 4.71 -7.06
N SER A 325 -5.94 5.99 -6.77
CA SER A 325 -6.99 6.99 -7.00
C SER A 325 -7.35 7.09 -8.48
N ARG A 326 -6.36 7.09 -9.37
CA ARG A 326 -6.58 7.12 -10.81
C ARG A 326 -7.33 5.88 -11.32
N CYS A 327 -6.95 4.68 -10.86
CA CYS A 327 -7.68 3.46 -11.21
C CYS A 327 -9.11 3.49 -10.68
N ARG A 328 -9.33 3.97 -9.45
CA ARG A 328 -10.68 4.16 -8.92
C ARG A 328 -11.54 5.05 -9.81
N GLU A 329 -11.03 6.21 -10.22
CA GLU A 329 -11.73 7.13 -11.14
C GLU A 329 -12.10 6.45 -12.46
N LEU A 330 -11.17 5.66 -13.03
CA LEU A 330 -11.42 4.92 -14.28
C LEU A 330 -12.46 3.81 -14.09
N LEU A 331 -12.42 3.06 -12.97
CA LEU A 331 -13.43 2.05 -12.65
C LEU A 331 -14.83 2.68 -12.42
N GLU A 332 -14.89 3.87 -11.80
CA GLU A 332 -16.15 4.61 -11.61
C GLU A 332 -16.73 5.14 -12.95
N ALA A 333 -15.90 5.36 -13.96
CA ALA A 333 -16.29 5.79 -15.31
C ALA A 333 -16.62 4.63 -16.26
N MET A 334 -16.50 3.38 -15.84
CA MET A 334 -16.96 2.20 -16.60
C MET A 334 -18.47 2.01 -16.43
N ASP A 335 -19.11 1.49 -17.48
CA ASP A 335 -20.52 1.10 -17.42
C ASP A 335 -20.68 -0.22 -16.62
N ARG A 336 -21.82 -0.37 -15.98
CA ARG A 336 -22.16 -1.59 -15.22
C ARG A 336 -23.19 -2.39 -16.01
N ALA A 337 -22.94 -3.71 -16.18
CA ALA A 337 -23.87 -4.65 -16.81
C ALA A 337 -24.81 -5.30 -15.79
#